data_f74e6f92bc6ef862114b20f683121682
#
_entry.id   f74e6f92bc6ef862114b20f683121682
#
_cell.length_a   1.000
_cell.length_b   1.000
_cell.length_c   1.000
_cell.angle_alpha   90.00
_cell.angle_beta   90.00
_cell.angle_gamma   90.00
#
_symmetry.space_group_name_H-M   'P 1'
#
loop_
_entity.id
_entity.type
_entity.pdbx_description
1 polymer ?
#
loop_
_entity_poly.entity_id
_entity_poly.type
_entity_poly.pdbx_seq_one_letter_code
_entity_poly.pdbx_strand_id
1 'polypeptide(L)'
;LVNSFQQRPIWVDTKPEQVGADMNEVAQQRPRRRIPRRDRSPSVSRDRGFSVVEVVFTITLIGVVIVPLLEATLSSIRASSAAGAIVEVDSVLQDAADRVTRAPTLCGYDTYVQAALLSRGWPTSQVTTSYQHYEPGATAKASTPGTWVGGACVGDPPQRTARLIQKVSITVTSKSGAVTRSIQVVQSDV
;
A
#
# COMPACT_ATOMS: atom_id res chain seq x y z
N LEU A 1 -13.53 -41.51 7.60
CA LEU A 1 -12.54 -41.34 6.51
C LEU A 1 -12.13 -39.88 6.47
N VAL A 2 -11.04 -39.58 7.21
CA VAL A 2 -10.43 -38.23 7.34
C VAL A 2 -9.47 -38.06 6.17
N ASN A 3 -9.76 -37.11 5.29
CA ASN A 3 -8.88 -36.76 4.17
C ASN A 3 -7.99 -35.58 4.59
N SER A 4 -6.78 -35.91 5.07
CA SER A 4 -5.74 -34.93 5.41
C SER A 4 -5.17 -34.33 4.13
N PHE A 5 -5.60 -33.13 3.76
CA PHE A 5 -4.97 -32.33 2.71
C PHE A 5 -3.72 -31.67 3.27
N GLN A 6 -2.59 -32.32 3.09
CA GLN A 6 -1.27 -31.84 3.49
C GLN A 6 -0.77 -30.84 2.42
N GLN A 7 -1.00 -29.57 2.62
CA GLN A 7 -0.40 -28.51 1.80
C GLN A 7 1.09 -28.41 2.15
N ARG A 8 1.94 -28.82 1.21
CA ARG A 8 3.39 -28.57 1.26
C ARG A 8 3.64 -27.10 0.94
N PRO A 9 4.46 -26.38 1.71
CA PRO A 9 4.90 -25.05 1.34
C PRO A 9 5.82 -25.14 0.12
N ILE A 10 5.46 -24.44 -0.95
CA ILE A 10 6.32 -24.23 -2.11
C ILE A 10 7.38 -23.20 -1.70
N TRP A 11 8.54 -23.67 -1.33
CA TRP A 11 9.74 -22.83 -1.24
C TRP A 11 10.18 -22.49 -2.66
N VAL A 12 9.91 -21.25 -3.09
CA VAL A 12 10.54 -20.69 -4.27
C VAL A 12 11.95 -20.31 -3.85
N ASP A 13 12.92 -21.17 -4.20
CA ASP A 13 14.34 -20.94 -4.06
C ASP A 13 14.74 -19.86 -5.10
N THR A 14 14.63 -18.60 -4.73
CA THR A 14 15.18 -17.47 -5.48
C THR A 14 16.68 -17.41 -5.21
N LYS A 15 17.43 -18.22 -5.95
CA LYS A 15 18.88 -18.10 -6.07
C LYS A 15 19.21 -16.68 -6.55
N PRO A 16 19.98 -15.89 -5.81
CA PRO A 16 20.42 -14.58 -6.29
C PRO A 16 21.35 -14.81 -7.48
N GLU A 17 20.87 -14.47 -8.65
CA GLU A 17 21.64 -14.43 -9.87
C GLU A 17 22.73 -13.37 -9.72
N GLN A 18 23.96 -13.83 -9.64
CA GLN A 18 25.16 -12.99 -9.58
C GLN A 18 25.36 -12.27 -10.93
N VAL A 19 24.61 -11.19 -11.15
CA VAL A 19 24.86 -10.23 -12.22
C VAL A 19 25.84 -9.17 -11.69
N GLY A 20 27.12 -9.49 -11.65
CA GLY A 20 28.09 -8.56 -11.08
C GLY A 20 29.55 -8.81 -11.39
N ALA A 21 29.93 -9.67 -12.35
CA ALA A 21 31.33 -10.03 -12.53
C ALA A 21 31.95 -9.84 -13.94
N ASP A 22 31.27 -9.24 -14.91
CA ASP A 22 31.81 -9.15 -16.27
C ASP A 22 31.98 -7.74 -16.86
N MET A 23 31.95 -6.67 -16.04
CA MET A 23 32.17 -5.31 -16.55
C MET A 23 33.63 -4.83 -16.54
N ASN A 24 34.58 -5.62 -16.08
CA ASN A 24 35.96 -5.12 -15.91
C ASN A 24 36.99 -5.67 -16.93
N GLU A 25 36.59 -6.58 -17.81
CA GLU A 25 37.55 -7.19 -18.76
C GLU A 25 37.54 -6.59 -20.19
N VAL A 26 36.60 -5.73 -20.51
CA VAL A 26 36.48 -5.09 -21.85
C VAL A 26 37.29 -3.79 -21.97
N ALA A 27 37.89 -3.31 -20.88
CA ALA A 27 38.56 -2.00 -20.88
C ALA A 27 40.02 -1.98 -21.33
N GLN A 28 40.66 -3.13 -21.69
CA GLN A 28 42.12 -3.17 -21.93
C GLN A 28 42.60 -3.42 -23.35
N GLN A 29 41.72 -3.44 -24.35
CA GLN A 29 42.17 -3.61 -25.75
C GLN A 29 41.64 -2.48 -26.66
N ARG A 30 41.93 -1.23 -26.38
CA ARG A 30 41.82 -0.18 -27.39
C ARG A 30 43.19 0.02 -28.07
N PRO A 31 43.36 -0.29 -29.37
CA PRO A 31 44.56 0.04 -30.11
C PRO A 31 44.74 1.57 -30.10
N ARG A 32 45.90 2.03 -29.64
CA ARG A 32 46.30 3.44 -29.70
C ARG A 32 46.28 3.90 -31.16
N ARG A 33 45.13 4.39 -31.66
CA ARG A 33 45.07 5.13 -32.91
C ARG A 33 45.89 6.39 -32.74
N ARG A 34 47.05 6.43 -33.39
CA ARG A 34 47.83 7.68 -33.61
C ARG A 34 46.88 8.67 -34.29
N ILE A 35 46.40 9.64 -33.54
CA ILE A 35 45.67 10.75 -34.09
C ILE A 35 46.67 11.62 -34.83
N PRO A 36 46.54 11.84 -36.15
CA PRO A 36 47.37 12.78 -36.85
C PRO A 36 47.20 14.16 -36.20
N ARG A 37 48.32 14.77 -35.84
CA ARG A 37 48.42 16.13 -35.29
C ARG A 37 47.87 17.05 -36.37
N ARG A 38 46.56 17.37 -36.28
CA ARG A 38 45.88 18.35 -37.12
C ARG A 38 46.40 19.70 -36.68
N ASP A 39 47.21 20.37 -37.52
CA ASP A 39 47.63 21.75 -37.32
C ASP A 39 46.41 22.60 -37.05
N ARG A 40 46.27 23.01 -35.79
CA ARG A 40 45.27 23.96 -35.38
C ARG A 40 45.71 25.31 -35.89
N SER A 41 45.26 25.67 -37.09
CA SER A 41 45.17 27.07 -37.43
C SER A 41 44.46 27.79 -36.28
N PRO A 42 44.99 28.90 -35.75
CA PRO A 42 44.28 29.68 -34.74
C PRO A 42 43.03 30.25 -35.43
N SER A 43 41.92 29.51 -35.26
CA SER A 43 40.63 30.07 -35.59
C SER A 43 40.43 31.22 -34.60
N VAL A 44 40.55 32.42 -35.08
CA VAL A 44 40.10 33.65 -34.37
C VAL A 44 38.65 33.40 -34.01
N SER A 45 38.41 32.94 -32.81
CA SER A 45 37.08 32.85 -32.24
C SER A 45 36.57 34.28 -32.14
N ARG A 46 35.77 34.69 -33.14
CA ARG A 46 34.96 35.89 -32.98
C ARG A 46 34.07 35.62 -31.79
N ASP A 47 34.42 36.26 -30.65
CA ASP A 47 33.53 36.34 -29.50
C ASP A 47 32.24 37.01 -29.99
N ARG A 48 31.30 36.16 -30.37
CA ARG A 48 29.93 36.59 -30.67
C ARG A 48 29.32 36.95 -29.28
N GLY A 49 29.33 38.24 -28.98
CA GLY A 49 28.60 38.73 -27.82
C GLY A 49 27.15 38.27 -27.91
N PHE A 50 26.63 37.71 -26.86
CA PHE A 50 25.22 37.33 -26.78
C PHE A 50 24.35 38.58 -26.95
N SER A 51 23.37 38.49 -27.83
CA SER A 51 22.36 39.53 -27.97
C SER A 51 21.52 39.58 -26.68
N VAL A 52 21.21 40.78 -26.20
CA VAL A 52 20.29 40.97 -25.07
C VAL A 52 18.96 40.24 -25.28
N VAL A 53 18.48 40.21 -26.54
CA VAL A 53 17.26 39.48 -26.95
C VAL A 53 17.41 37.97 -26.73
N GLU A 54 18.58 37.41 -27.04
CA GLU A 54 18.85 35.97 -26.84
C GLU A 54 18.85 35.60 -25.35
N VAL A 55 19.42 36.46 -24.50
CA VAL A 55 19.40 36.25 -23.03
C VAL A 55 17.98 36.32 -22.51
N VAL A 56 17.18 37.31 -22.90
CA VAL A 56 15.78 37.42 -22.47
C VAL A 56 14.96 36.22 -22.92
N PHE A 57 15.15 35.80 -24.19
CA PHE A 57 14.46 34.62 -24.71
C PHE A 57 14.84 33.33 -23.97
N THR A 58 16.13 33.17 -23.67
CA THR A 58 16.62 32.00 -22.89
C THR A 58 16.05 31.96 -21.49
N ILE A 59 16.03 33.08 -20.78
CA ILE A 59 15.46 33.14 -19.42
C ILE A 59 13.97 32.83 -19.45
N THR A 60 13.25 33.33 -20.46
CA THR A 60 11.82 33.07 -20.60
C THR A 60 11.55 31.58 -20.88
N LEU A 61 12.33 30.98 -21.79
CA LEU A 61 12.21 29.52 -22.06
C LEU A 61 12.52 28.68 -20.83
N ILE A 62 13.58 29.02 -20.09
CA ILE A 62 13.93 28.32 -18.85
C ILE A 62 12.79 28.43 -17.84
N GLY A 63 12.21 29.62 -17.65
CA GLY A 63 11.09 29.83 -16.74
C GLY A 63 9.86 28.99 -17.09
N VAL A 64 9.50 28.92 -18.36
CA VAL A 64 8.36 28.12 -18.85
C VAL A 64 8.57 26.60 -18.64
N VAL A 65 9.81 26.12 -18.68
CA VAL A 65 10.12 24.69 -18.53
C VAL A 65 10.34 24.30 -17.05
N ILE A 66 11.03 25.12 -16.28
CA ILE A 66 11.40 24.77 -14.88
C ILE A 66 10.16 24.69 -13.99
N VAL A 67 9.23 25.64 -14.11
CA VAL A 67 8.05 25.67 -13.23
C VAL A 67 7.24 24.38 -13.31
N PRO A 68 6.78 23.90 -14.48
CA PRO A 68 6.03 22.64 -14.56
C PRO A 68 6.84 21.40 -14.14
N LEU A 69 8.16 21.41 -14.32
CA LEU A 69 9.01 20.31 -13.83
C LEU A 69 9.03 20.26 -12.31
N LEU A 70 9.09 21.38 -11.63
CA LEU A 70 9.03 21.44 -10.17
C LEU A 70 7.66 21.00 -9.66
N GLU A 71 6.58 21.41 -10.28
CA GLU A 71 5.24 20.98 -9.93
C GLU A 71 5.05 19.46 -10.13
N ALA A 72 5.56 18.90 -11.21
CA ALA A 72 5.53 17.48 -11.46
C ALA A 72 6.30 16.67 -10.39
N THR A 73 7.48 17.15 -9.97
CA THR A 73 8.26 16.49 -8.91
C THR A 73 7.56 16.55 -7.55
N LEU A 74 6.99 17.69 -7.19
CA LEU A 74 6.21 17.86 -5.96
C LEU A 74 4.96 16.95 -5.95
N SER A 75 4.27 16.85 -7.08
CA SER A 75 3.13 15.94 -7.24
C SER A 75 3.54 14.48 -7.05
N SER A 76 4.67 14.07 -7.63
CA SER A 76 5.22 12.71 -7.46
C SER A 76 5.56 12.39 -6.00
N ILE A 77 6.16 13.32 -5.27
CA ILE A 77 6.48 13.14 -3.84
C ILE A 77 5.20 12.98 -3.02
N ARG A 78 4.18 13.82 -3.27
CA ARG A 78 2.89 13.72 -2.58
C ARG A 78 2.19 12.39 -2.87
N ALA A 79 2.18 11.96 -4.12
CA ALA A 79 1.61 10.66 -4.51
C ALA A 79 2.33 9.49 -3.83
N SER A 80 3.66 9.51 -3.77
CA SER A 80 4.45 8.49 -3.09
C SER A 80 4.19 8.43 -1.58
N SER A 81 4.08 9.57 -0.92
CA SER A 81 3.76 9.62 0.51
C SER A 81 2.35 9.12 0.82
N ALA A 82 1.38 9.46 -0.04
CA ALA A 82 0.01 8.95 0.08
C ALA A 82 -0.06 7.43 -0.12
N ALA A 83 0.66 6.92 -1.12
CA ALA A 83 0.76 5.47 -1.37
C ALA A 83 1.36 4.73 -0.16
N GLY A 84 2.40 5.27 0.47
CA GLY A 84 3.00 4.72 1.68
C GLY A 84 1.99 4.64 2.84
N ALA A 85 1.22 5.70 3.06
CA ALA A 85 0.18 5.73 4.09
C ALA A 85 -0.94 4.71 3.84
N ILE A 86 -1.32 4.49 2.58
CA ILE A 86 -2.30 3.47 2.20
C ILE A 86 -1.79 2.07 2.55
N VAL A 87 -0.57 1.74 2.17
CA VAL A 87 0.04 0.43 2.44
C VAL A 87 0.13 0.17 3.95
N GLU A 88 0.49 1.18 4.74
CA GLU A 88 0.57 1.07 6.19
C GLU A 88 -0.80 0.78 6.81
N VAL A 89 -1.85 1.50 6.40
CA VAL A 89 -3.24 1.29 6.86
C VAL A 89 -3.74 -0.09 6.45
N ASP A 90 -3.53 -0.50 5.19
CA ASP A 90 -3.96 -1.82 4.69
C ASP A 90 -3.27 -2.96 5.45
N SER A 91 -1.99 -2.79 5.79
CA SER A 91 -1.26 -3.77 6.60
C SER A 91 -1.81 -3.91 8.03
N VAL A 92 -2.24 -2.81 8.66
CA VAL A 92 -2.90 -2.84 9.97
C VAL A 92 -4.26 -3.49 9.88
N LEU A 93 -5.04 -3.17 8.83
CA LEU A 93 -6.35 -3.77 8.59
C LEU A 93 -6.26 -5.29 8.40
N GLN A 94 -5.28 -5.77 7.64
CA GLN A 94 -5.06 -7.20 7.43
C GLN A 94 -4.71 -7.91 8.74
N ASP A 95 -3.82 -7.35 9.57
CA ASP A 95 -3.49 -7.90 10.88
C ASP A 95 -4.71 -7.93 11.81
N ALA A 96 -5.51 -6.87 11.82
CA ALA A 96 -6.75 -6.80 12.61
C ALA A 96 -7.77 -7.84 12.13
N ALA A 97 -7.97 -7.98 10.82
CA ALA A 97 -8.88 -8.96 10.24
C ALA A 97 -8.45 -10.40 10.54
N ASP A 98 -7.14 -10.68 10.46
CA ASP A 98 -6.58 -12.00 10.77
C ASP A 98 -6.76 -12.36 12.26
N ARG A 99 -6.55 -11.41 13.17
CA ARG A 99 -6.79 -11.61 14.61
C ARG A 99 -8.27 -11.85 14.90
N VAL A 100 -9.18 -11.10 14.26
CA VAL A 100 -10.63 -11.31 14.40
C VAL A 100 -11.02 -12.69 13.89
N THR A 101 -10.51 -13.11 12.75
CA THR A 101 -10.81 -14.43 12.14
C THR A 101 -10.34 -15.59 13.01
N ARG A 102 -9.24 -15.44 13.74
CA ARG A 102 -8.70 -16.46 14.66
C ARG A 102 -9.25 -16.37 16.08
N ALA A 103 -9.95 -15.31 16.39
CA ALA A 103 -10.54 -15.14 17.72
C ALA A 103 -11.70 -16.12 17.93
N PRO A 104 -11.93 -16.57 19.17
CA PRO A 104 -13.16 -17.31 19.48
C PRO A 104 -14.37 -16.40 19.22
N THR A 105 -15.49 -16.97 18.82
CA THR A 105 -16.71 -16.21 18.56
C THR A 105 -17.20 -15.50 19.84
N LEU A 106 -17.29 -14.19 19.77
CA LEU A 106 -17.63 -13.31 20.90
C LEU A 106 -18.72 -12.31 20.47
N CYS A 107 -19.29 -11.59 21.45
CA CYS A 107 -20.19 -10.49 21.17
C CYS A 107 -19.46 -9.20 20.71
N GLY A 108 -18.14 -9.16 20.76
CA GLY A 108 -17.33 -8.07 20.27
C GLY A 108 -15.87 -8.46 20.15
N TYR A 109 -15.17 -7.83 19.21
CA TYR A 109 -13.77 -8.16 18.89
C TYR A 109 -12.82 -6.97 19.11
N ASP A 110 -13.27 -5.92 19.81
CA ASP A 110 -12.52 -4.67 19.99
C ASP A 110 -11.11 -4.92 20.56
N THR A 111 -10.98 -5.82 21.54
CA THR A 111 -9.69 -6.16 22.14
C THR A 111 -8.70 -6.72 21.11
N TYR A 112 -9.17 -7.55 20.18
CA TYR A 112 -8.33 -8.15 19.15
C TYR A 112 -7.92 -7.12 18.10
N VAL A 113 -8.84 -6.24 17.72
CA VAL A 113 -8.59 -5.15 16.77
C VAL A 113 -7.61 -4.13 17.36
N GLN A 114 -7.83 -3.72 18.62
CA GLN A 114 -6.94 -2.80 19.32
C GLN A 114 -5.53 -3.39 19.51
N ALA A 115 -5.43 -4.69 19.77
CA ALA A 115 -4.13 -5.37 19.89
C ALA A 115 -3.35 -5.33 18.56
N ALA A 116 -4.02 -5.35 17.41
CA ALA A 116 -3.36 -5.19 16.12
C ALA A 116 -2.73 -3.79 15.97
N LEU A 117 -3.43 -2.73 16.38
CA LEU A 117 -2.92 -1.36 16.33
C LEU A 117 -1.74 -1.19 17.29
N LEU A 118 -1.91 -1.63 18.54
CA LEU A 118 -0.89 -1.50 19.58
C LEU A 118 0.40 -2.24 19.23
N SER A 119 0.32 -3.40 18.58
CA SER A 119 1.51 -4.15 18.13
C SER A 119 2.36 -3.37 17.12
N ARG A 120 1.78 -2.37 16.45
CA ARG A 120 2.44 -1.48 15.47
C ARG A 120 2.70 -0.07 16.01
N GLY A 121 2.45 0.15 17.31
CA GLY A 121 2.61 1.46 17.93
C GLY A 121 1.60 2.51 17.43
N TRP A 122 0.38 2.05 17.08
CA TRP A 122 -0.71 2.94 16.71
C TRP A 122 -1.65 3.16 17.90
N PRO A 123 -2.18 4.37 18.08
CA PRO A 123 -3.17 4.63 19.11
C PRO A 123 -4.51 3.98 18.75
N THR A 124 -5.20 3.47 19.75
CA THR A 124 -6.51 2.80 19.58
C THR A 124 -7.62 3.75 19.10
N SER A 125 -7.43 5.07 19.25
CA SER A 125 -8.36 6.08 18.74
C SER A 125 -8.46 6.15 17.21
N GLN A 126 -7.53 5.50 16.50
CA GLN A 126 -7.51 5.46 15.04
C GLN A 126 -8.28 4.29 14.44
N VAL A 127 -8.96 3.50 15.26
CA VAL A 127 -9.81 2.41 14.82
C VAL A 127 -11.23 2.60 15.32
N THR A 128 -12.17 2.29 14.44
CA THR A 128 -13.60 2.16 14.77
C THR A 128 -14.08 0.80 14.32
N THR A 129 -14.75 0.07 15.22
CA THR A 129 -15.38 -1.20 14.92
C THR A 129 -16.89 -1.04 14.95
N SER A 130 -17.57 -1.70 14.03
CA SER A 130 -19.04 -1.82 14.04
C SER A 130 -19.45 -3.25 13.79
N TYR A 131 -20.54 -3.65 14.38
CA TYR A 131 -21.00 -5.04 14.42
C TYR A 131 -22.42 -5.13 13.86
N GLN A 132 -22.63 -6.22 13.12
CA GLN A 132 -23.98 -6.66 12.72
C GLN A 132 -24.04 -8.18 12.88
N HIS A 133 -25.20 -8.68 13.29
CA HIS A 133 -25.48 -10.11 13.31
C HIS A 133 -26.57 -10.45 12.30
N TYR A 134 -26.55 -11.68 11.81
CA TYR A 134 -27.53 -12.12 10.81
C TYR A 134 -28.71 -12.80 11.51
N GLU A 135 -29.91 -12.27 11.30
CA GLU A 135 -31.16 -12.88 11.72
C GLU A 135 -31.78 -13.58 10.52
N PRO A 136 -31.90 -14.94 10.58
CA PRO A 136 -32.58 -15.67 9.52
C PRO A 136 -34.07 -15.31 9.48
N GLY A 137 -34.63 -15.26 8.28
CA GLY A 137 -36.05 -15.00 8.11
C GLY A 137 -36.93 -16.05 8.83
N ALA A 138 -38.11 -15.63 9.28
CA ALA A 138 -39.00 -16.41 10.15
C ALA A 138 -39.48 -17.77 9.55
N THR A 139 -39.30 -17.98 8.27
CA THR A 139 -39.60 -19.24 7.58
C THR A 139 -38.35 -19.79 6.91
N ALA A 140 -37.98 -21.03 7.25
CA ALA A 140 -36.86 -21.76 6.63
C ALA A 140 -37.03 -22.02 5.12
N LYS A 141 -38.02 -21.43 4.48
CA LYS A 141 -38.20 -21.45 3.02
C LYS A 141 -37.27 -20.41 2.40
N ALA A 142 -36.52 -20.85 1.40
CA ALA A 142 -35.54 -20.07 0.63
C ALA A 142 -36.06 -18.74 0.02
N SER A 143 -37.34 -18.40 0.23
CA SER A 143 -37.99 -17.20 -0.31
C SER A 143 -37.97 -15.98 0.62
N THR A 144 -37.59 -16.13 1.90
CA THR A 144 -37.50 -15.00 2.84
C THR A 144 -36.04 -14.84 3.27
N PRO A 145 -35.27 -13.94 2.61
CA PRO A 145 -33.89 -13.70 2.99
C PRO A 145 -33.87 -13.12 4.44
N GLY A 146 -32.91 -13.57 5.23
CA GLY A 146 -32.63 -12.96 6.54
C GLY A 146 -32.07 -11.54 6.39
N THR A 147 -32.00 -10.84 7.49
CA THR A 147 -31.56 -9.45 7.57
C THR A 147 -30.34 -9.30 8.48
N TRP A 148 -29.48 -8.32 8.16
CA TRP A 148 -28.41 -7.90 9.03
C TRP A 148 -28.94 -6.86 10.02
N VAL A 149 -28.85 -7.18 11.31
CA VAL A 149 -29.29 -6.30 12.41
C VAL A 149 -28.07 -5.73 13.13
N GLY A 150 -28.15 -4.48 13.55
CA GLY A 150 -27.08 -3.80 14.27
C GLY A 150 -26.81 -4.43 15.64
N GLY A 151 -25.55 -4.45 16.03
CA GLY A 151 -25.08 -5.05 17.28
C GLY A 151 -24.31 -6.35 17.07
N ALA A 152 -23.47 -6.69 18.06
CA ALA A 152 -22.61 -7.86 17.99
C ALA A 152 -23.34 -9.16 18.28
N CYS A 153 -24.37 -9.10 19.14
CA CYS A 153 -25.18 -10.25 19.55
C CYS A 153 -26.64 -9.85 19.71
N VAL A 154 -27.51 -10.83 19.82
CA VAL A 154 -28.94 -10.64 19.98
C VAL A 154 -29.27 -10.27 21.43
N GLY A 155 -30.23 -9.36 21.62
CA GLY A 155 -30.78 -9.00 22.92
C GLY A 155 -30.11 -7.79 23.60
N ASP A 156 -30.75 -7.33 24.69
CA ASP A 156 -30.25 -6.27 25.57
C ASP A 156 -30.46 -6.70 27.03
N PRO A 157 -29.39 -7.05 27.80
CA PRO A 157 -27.98 -7.04 27.38
C PRO A 157 -27.67 -8.09 26.31
N PRO A 158 -26.65 -7.82 25.44
CA PRO A 158 -26.30 -8.71 24.34
C PRO A 158 -25.91 -10.09 24.85
N GLN A 159 -26.54 -11.13 24.31
CA GLN A 159 -26.25 -12.52 24.67
C GLN A 159 -25.76 -13.25 23.43
N ARG A 160 -24.72 -14.10 23.63
CA ARG A 160 -24.23 -14.95 22.56
C ARG A 160 -25.27 -16.03 22.22
N THR A 161 -25.65 -16.11 20.96
CA THR A 161 -26.55 -17.15 20.45
C THR A 161 -25.74 -18.18 19.67
N ALA A 162 -26.01 -19.48 19.88
CA ALA A 162 -25.41 -20.54 19.09
C ALA A 162 -25.69 -20.34 17.59
N ARG A 163 -24.69 -20.64 16.73
CA ARG A 163 -24.75 -20.45 15.27
C ARG A 163 -24.95 -19.02 14.82
N LEU A 164 -24.41 -18.08 15.59
CA LEU A 164 -24.45 -16.68 15.25
C LEU A 164 -23.47 -16.39 14.07
N ILE A 165 -24.01 -15.79 13.02
CA ILE A 165 -23.20 -15.21 11.96
C ILE A 165 -23.05 -13.73 12.24
N GLN A 166 -21.82 -13.27 12.38
CA GLN A 166 -21.50 -11.86 12.64
C GLN A 166 -20.75 -11.26 11.47
N LYS A 167 -21.00 -9.98 11.22
CA LYS A 167 -20.22 -9.13 10.33
C LYS A 167 -19.57 -8.02 11.15
N VAL A 168 -18.25 -8.03 11.17
CA VAL A 168 -17.41 -7.05 11.84
C VAL A 168 -16.85 -6.09 10.79
N SER A 169 -17.19 -4.83 10.87
CA SER A 169 -16.61 -3.80 10.01
C SER A 169 -15.55 -3.05 10.80
N ILE A 170 -14.31 -3.12 10.33
CA ILE A 170 -13.14 -2.48 10.95
C ILE A 170 -12.74 -1.32 10.06
N THR A 171 -12.71 -0.12 10.61
CA THR A 171 -12.28 1.10 9.91
C THR A 171 -11.05 1.65 10.61
N VAL A 172 -9.96 1.83 9.87
CA VAL A 172 -8.70 2.38 10.37
C VAL A 172 -8.37 3.67 9.63
N THR A 173 -7.97 4.68 10.40
CA THR A 173 -7.50 5.98 9.88
C THR A 173 -6.01 6.09 10.10
N SER A 174 -5.25 6.57 9.11
CA SER A 174 -3.81 6.78 9.22
C SER A 174 -3.45 7.75 10.33
N LYS A 175 -2.20 7.70 10.84
CA LYS A 175 -1.69 8.61 11.88
C LYS A 175 -1.82 10.09 11.50
N SER A 176 -1.75 10.40 10.21
CA SER A 176 -1.94 11.76 9.70
C SER A 176 -3.40 12.16 9.52
N GLY A 177 -4.35 11.23 9.64
CA GLY A 177 -5.76 11.45 9.33
C GLY A 177 -6.09 11.51 7.83
N ALA A 178 -5.08 11.42 6.95
CA ALA A 178 -5.25 11.64 5.51
C ALA A 178 -5.85 10.44 4.77
N VAL A 179 -5.73 9.24 5.31
CA VAL A 179 -6.20 7.99 4.68
C VAL A 179 -7.07 7.24 5.66
N THR A 180 -8.28 6.88 5.23
CA THR A 180 -9.20 6.00 5.98
C THR A 180 -9.57 4.83 5.10
N ARG A 181 -9.48 3.62 5.63
CA ARG A 181 -9.83 2.37 4.96
C ARG A 181 -10.67 1.50 5.87
N SER A 182 -11.52 0.68 5.27
CA SER A 182 -12.34 -0.28 6.00
C SER A 182 -12.29 -1.66 5.38
N ILE A 183 -12.42 -2.68 6.23
CA ILE A 183 -12.58 -4.07 5.83
C ILE A 183 -13.77 -4.68 6.58
N GLN A 184 -14.44 -5.63 5.96
CA GLN A 184 -15.51 -6.38 6.59
C GLN A 184 -15.09 -7.84 6.73
N VAL A 185 -15.22 -8.38 7.92
CA VAL A 185 -14.97 -9.78 8.25
C VAL A 185 -16.29 -10.42 8.66
N VAL A 186 -16.62 -11.54 8.03
CA VAL A 186 -17.78 -12.34 8.42
C VAL A 186 -17.28 -13.55 9.19
N GLN A 187 -17.78 -13.71 10.40
CA GLN A 187 -17.45 -14.82 11.29
C GLN A 187 -18.70 -15.61 11.62
N SER A 188 -18.61 -16.93 11.62
CA SER A 188 -19.70 -17.82 11.97
C SER A 188 -19.24 -18.81 13.02
N ASP A 189 -20.16 -19.15 13.91
CA ASP A 189 -20.03 -20.18 14.96
C ASP A 189 -20.73 -21.48 14.47
N VAL A 190 -20.32 -21.97 13.28
CA VAL A 190 -20.95 -23.16 12.67
C VAL A 190 -20.00 -24.35 12.69
#